data_e143806ba3175a2ef745bb596e220f28
#
_entry.id   e143806ba3175a2ef745bb596e220f28
#
_cell.length_a   1.000
_cell.length_b   1.000
_cell.length_c   1.000
_cell.angle_alpha   90.00
_cell.angle_beta   90.00
_cell.angle_gamma   90.00
#
_symmetry.space_group_name_H-M   'P 1'
#
loop_
_entity.id
_entity.type
_entity.pdbx_description
1 polymer ?
#
loop_
_entity_poly.entity_id
_entity_poly.type
_entity_poly.pdbx_seq_one_letter_code
_entity_poly.pdbx_strand_id
1 'polypeptide(L)'
;SIVKSSSNSVSINWRTSQEQNNNYFTIERSTNGQDFTSITQVQGTNIFTGSSYNYEDIGLTSGTFFYRLSQTDLNGRRTYYDTKKITIEDNESTVNLYPNPASEFITIEINTPATGNFIVTIFQNDGRQVKQIQFNKSTDLFRTQITLAGIPSGYNTVEITGKDFKKKIAFIKL
;
A
#
# COMPACT_ATOMS: atom_id res chain seq x y z
N SER A 1 -5.75 -12.49 -15.36
CA SER A 1 -5.02 -12.55 -14.07
C SER A 1 -5.36 -11.36 -13.20
N ILE A 2 -5.21 -11.52 -11.88
CA ILE A 2 -5.22 -10.42 -10.92
C ILE A 2 -3.94 -10.50 -10.09
N VAL A 3 -3.30 -9.36 -9.83
CA VAL A 3 -2.08 -9.29 -9.04
C VAL A 3 -2.09 -8.05 -8.16
N LYS A 4 -1.54 -8.14 -6.96
CA LYS A 4 -1.31 -6.98 -6.09
C LYS A 4 -0.25 -6.10 -6.72
N SER A 5 -0.58 -4.86 -7.04
CA SER A 5 0.34 -3.89 -7.66
C SER A 5 0.97 -2.94 -6.63
N SER A 6 0.28 -2.70 -5.52
CA SER A 6 0.80 -1.97 -4.36
C SER A 6 0.13 -2.43 -3.07
N SER A 7 0.42 -1.77 -1.94
CA SER A 7 -0.24 -2.04 -0.65
C SER A 7 -1.75 -1.81 -0.65
N ASN A 8 -2.27 -0.99 -1.58
CA ASN A 8 -3.67 -0.60 -1.65
C ASN A 8 -4.24 -0.63 -3.07
N SER A 9 -3.63 -1.39 -3.99
CA SER A 9 -4.09 -1.52 -5.36
C SER A 9 -3.90 -2.92 -5.94
N VAL A 10 -4.77 -3.25 -6.90
CA VAL A 10 -4.82 -4.53 -7.62
C VAL A 10 -4.86 -4.25 -9.12
N SER A 11 -3.92 -4.83 -9.85
CA SER A 11 -3.92 -4.82 -11.31
C SER A 11 -4.68 -6.02 -11.85
N ILE A 12 -5.67 -5.74 -12.69
CA ILE A 12 -6.54 -6.72 -13.32
C ILE A 12 -6.20 -6.75 -14.80
N ASN A 13 -5.71 -7.90 -15.28
CA ASN A 13 -5.25 -8.07 -16.66
C ASN A 13 -6.01 -9.22 -17.32
N TRP A 14 -6.50 -9.01 -18.53
CA TRP A 14 -7.08 -10.06 -19.35
C TRP A 14 -6.71 -9.90 -20.82
N ARG A 15 -6.83 -10.99 -21.54
CA ARG A 15 -6.59 -11.04 -22.98
C ARG A 15 -7.70 -11.81 -23.66
N THR A 16 -8.04 -11.39 -24.84
CA THR A 16 -8.89 -12.11 -25.76
C THR A 16 -8.02 -12.73 -26.85
N SER A 17 -8.39 -13.90 -27.34
CA SER A 17 -7.77 -14.49 -28.53
C SER A 17 -8.41 -14.00 -29.80
N GLN A 18 -9.68 -13.58 -29.72
CA GLN A 18 -10.48 -13.05 -30.79
C GLN A 18 -11.61 -12.22 -30.19
N GLU A 19 -12.00 -11.13 -30.85
CA GLU A 19 -13.19 -10.34 -30.51
C GLU A 19 -14.06 -10.10 -31.73
N GLN A 20 -15.36 -10.38 -31.55
CA GLN A 20 -16.38 -10.09 -32.53
C GLN A 20 -17.68 -9.78 -31.79
N ASN A 21 -18.33 -8.67 -32.17
CA ASN A 21 -19.58 -8.22 -31.58
C ASN A 21 -19.51 -7.92 -30.07
N ASN A 22 -18.34 -7.71 -29.53
CA ASN A 22 -18.13 -7.34 -28.14
C ASN A 22 -18.41 -5.85 -27.95
N ASN A 23 -19.40 -5.50 -27.11
CA ASN A 23 -19.69 -4.12 -26.78
C ASN A 23 -18.70 -3.63 -25.71
N TYR A 24 -18.69 -4.25 -24.52
CA TYR A 24 -17.80 -3.91 -23.43
C TYR A 24 -17.58 -5.06 -22.47
N PHE A 25 -16.48 -4.97 -21.73
CA PHE A 25 -16.23 -5.75 -20.54
C PHE A 25 -16.67 -4.98 -19.30
N THR A 26 -17.24 -5.65 -18.31
CA THR A 26 -17.49 -5.09 -16.97
C THR A 26 -16.61 -5.81 -15.96
N ILE A 27 -15.89 -5.03 -15.16
CA ILE A 27 -15.17 -5.54 -13.98
C ILE A 27 -16.07 -5.29 -12.76
N GLU A 28 -16.31 -6.35 -12.01
CA GLU A 28 -17.10 -6.29 -10.79
C GLU A 28 -16.24 -6.75 -9.61
N ARG A 29 -16.42 -6.09 -8.46
CA ARG A 29 -15.73 -6.38 -7.20
C ARG A 29 -16.73 -6.74 -6.12
N SER A 30 -16.31 -7.66 -5.23
CA SER A 30 -17.05 -8.06 -4.03
C SER A 30 -16.07 -8.22 -2.86
N THR A 31 -16.53 -8.00 -1.64
CA THR A 31 -15.80 -8.28 -0.39
C THR A 31 -16.21 -9.60 0.27
N ASN A 32 -17.33 -10.19 -0.15
CA ASN A 32 -17.85 -11.44 0.40
C ASN A 32 -17.95 -12.60 -0.62
N GLY A 33 -17.63 -12.33 -1.91
CA GLY A 33 -17.70 -13.31 -3.00
C GLY A 33 -19.12 -13.61 -3.50
N GLN A 34 -20.13 -12.89 -3.02
CA GLN A 34 -21.55 -13.07 -3.37
C GLN A 34 -22.13 -11.80 -3.98
N ASP A 35 -22.00 -10.68 -3.29
CA ASP A 35 -22.55 -9.40 -3.70
C ASP A 35 -21.49 -8.62 -4.50
N PHE A 36 -21.67 -8.60 -5.82
CA PHE A 36 -20.75 -7.95 -6.74
C PHE A 36 -21.26 -6.58 -7.18
N THR A 37 -20.39 -5.58 -7.11
CA THR A 37 -20.63 -4.23 -7.62
C THR A 37 -19.74 -3.95 -8.83
N SER A 38 -20.30 -3.39 -9.89
CA SER A 38 -19.54 -2.93 -11.05
C SER A 38 -18.63 -1.77 -10.65
N ILE A 39 -17.34 -1.88 -10.93
CA ILE A 39 -16.34 -0.84 -10.63
C ILE A 39 -15.91 -0.10 -11.91
N THR A 40 -15.97 -0.74 -13.06
CA THR A 40 -15.68 -0.10 -14.36
C THR A 40 -16.25 -0.90 -15.52
N GLN A 41 -16.34 -0.21 -16.67
CA GLN A 41 -16.58 -0.82 -17.98
C GLN A 41 -15.44 -0.44 -18.91
N VAL A 42 -15.00 -1.38 -19.73
CA VAL A 42 -13.92 -1.23 -20.70
C VAL A 42 -14.46 -1.63 -22.07
N GLN A 43 -14.44 -0.70 -23.03
CA GLN A 43 -14.94 -0.92 -24.39
C GLN A 43 -14.18 -2.07 -25.07
N GLY A 44 -14.93 -2.96 -25.75
CA GLY A 44 -14.34 -3.99 -26.59
C GLY A 44 -13.71 -3.38 -27.85
N THR A 45 -12.56 -3.89 -28.25
CA THR A 45 -11.85 -3.39 -29.44
C THR A 45 -12.38 -4.01 -30.73
N ASN A 46 -13.00 -5.18 -30.64
CA ASN A 46 -13.45 -6.01 -31.77
C ASN A 46 -12.35 -6.33 -32.79
N ILE A 47 -11.10 -6.46 -32.30
CA ILE A 47 -9.97 -6.88 -33.13
C ILE A 47 -10.00 -8.40 -33.26
N PHE A 48 -10.05 -8.89 -34.50
CA PHE A 48 -10.19 -10.32 -34.80
C PHE A 48 -9.03 -11.19 -34.31
N THR A 49 -7.84 -10.61 -34.13
CA THR A 49 -6.65 -11.28 -33.58
C THR A 49 -6.53 -11.16 -32.07
N GLY A 50 -7.56 -10.61 -31.42
CA GLY A 50 -7.60 -10.43 -29.98
C GLY A 50 -6.89 -9.18 -29.47
N SER A 51 -7.04 -8.92 -28.18
CA SER A 51 -6.55 -7.71 -27.51
C SER A 51 -6.10 -8.00 -26.08
N SER A 52 -5.27 -7.11 -25.54
CA SER A 52 -4.86 -7.12 -24.14
C SER A 52 -5.43 -5.89 -23.44
N TYR A 53 -5.92 -6.11 -22.25
CA TYR A 53 -6.56 -5.10 -21.39
C TYR A 53 -5.94 -5.07 -20.02
N ASN A 54 -5.95 -3.89 -19.42
CA ASN A 54 -5.52 -3.66 -18.05
C ASN A 54 -6.48 -2.69 -17.36
N TYR A 55 -6.71 -2.92 -16.08
CA TYR A 55 -7.40 -1.99 -15.18
C TYR A 55 -6.73 -2.02 -13.81
N GLU A 56 -6.58 -0.85 -13.19
CA GLU A 56 -6.01 -0.71 -11.85
C GLU A 56 -7.11 -0.28 -10.88
N ASP A 57 -7.44 -1.16 -9.93
CA ASP A 57 -8.34 -0.86 -8.81
C ASP A 57 -7.51 -0.32 -7.65
N ILE A 58 -7.69 0.95 -7.32
CA ILE A 58 -6.88 1.71 -6.37
C ILE A 58 -7.68 2.11 -5.13
N GLY A 59 -6.97 2.45 -4.04
CA GLY A 59 -7.61 2.91 -2.81
C GLY A 59 -8.24 1.80 -1.99
N LEU A 60 -7.77 0.57 -2.17
CA LEU A 60 -8.23 -0.59 -1.41
C LEU A 60 -7.72 -0.52 0.03
N THR A 61 -8.57 -0.88 0.97
CA THR A 61 -8.18 -1.17 2.36
C THR A 61 -7.70 -2.61 2.50
N SER A 62 -7.15 -2.97 3.66
CA SER A 62 -6.88 -4.37 3.98
C SER A 62 -8.17 -5.20 3.91
N GLY A 63 -8.05 -6.43 3.46
CA GLY A 63 -9.18 -7.35 3.32
C GLY A 63 -9.08 -8.29 2.13
N THR A 64 -10.08 -9.14 2.01
CA THR A 64 -10.21 -10.05 0.87
C THR A 64 -11.16 -9.47 -0.15
N PHE A 65 -10.72 -9.44 -1.39
CA PHE A 65 -11.49 -8.99 -2.54
C PHE A 65 -11.68 -10.11 -3.55
N PHE A 66 -12.84 -10.14 -4.15
CA PHE A 66 -13.20 -11.04 -5.22
C PHE A 66 -13.51 -10.21 -6.46
N TYR A 67 -12.94 -10.60 -7.59
CA TYR A 67 -13.16 -9.93 -8.87
C TYR A 67 -13.71 -10.92 -9.87
N ARG A 68 -14.67 -10.46 -10.66
CA ARG A 68 -15.12 -11.19 -11.85
C ARG A 68 -15.23 -10.25 -13.02
N LEU A 69 -14.99 -10.80 -14.19
CA LEU A 69 -15.15 -10.14 -15.47
C LEU A 69 -16.44 -10.64 -16.12
N SER A 70 -17.15 -9.77 -16.81
CA SER A 70 -18.17 -10.16 -17.76
C SER A 70 -17.98 -9.42 -19.06
N GLN A 71 -18.33 -10.08 -20.16
CA GLN A 71 -18.45 -9.52 -21.50
C GLN A 71 -19.91 -9.29 -21.82
N THR A 72 -20.24 -8.12 -22.40
CA THR A 72 -21.56 -7.83 -22.92
C THR A 72 -21.43 -7.59 -24.42
N ASP A 73 -22.15 -8.39 -25.22
CA ASP A 73 -22.16 -8.27 -26.68
C ASP A 73 -23.05 -7.12 -27.12
N LEU A 74 -22.93 -6.72 -28.40
CA LEU A 74 -23.75 -5.63 -29.00
C LEU A 74 -25.26 -5.93 -28.97
N ASN A 75 -25.67 -7.20 -28.90
CA ASN A 75 -27.07 -7.62 -28.77
C ASN A 75 -27.54 -7.67 -27.29
N GLY A 76 -26.69 -7.26 -26.32
CA GLY A 76 -27.00 -7.24 -24.90
C GLY A 76 -26.78 -8.58 -24.16
N ARG A 77 -26.38 -9.66 -24.85
CA ARG A 77 -26.04 -10.91 -24.20
C ARG A 77 -24.81 -10.73 -23.31
N ARG A 78 -24.92 -11.19 -22.03
CA ARG A 78 -23.85 -11.08 -21.06
C ARG A 78 -23.29 -12.47 -20.70
N THR A 79 -21.97 -12.59 -20.71
CA THR A 79 -21.24 -13.80 -20.34
C THR A 79 -20.30 -13.48 -19.17
N TYR A 80 -20.35 -14.27 -18.09
CA TYR A 80 -19.48 -14.12 -16.92
C TYR A 80 -18.32 -15.09 -17.01
N TYR A 81 -17.16 -14.64 -16.51
CA TYR A 81 -15.95 -15.44 -16.37
C TYR A 81 -15.68 -15.75 -14.90
N ASP A 82 -14.73 -16.64 -14.65
CA ASP A 82 -14.38 -17.12 -13.32
C ASP A 82 -14.06 -15.99 -12.36
N THR A 83 -14.58 -16.11 -11.15
CA THR A 83 -14.22 -15.23 -10.04
C THR A 83 -12.81 -15.53 -9.58
N LYS A 84 -12.02 -14.48 -9.39
CA LYS A 84 -10.67 -14.53 -8.82
C LYS A 84 -10.66 -13.86 -7.46
N LYS A 85 -9.90 -14.42 -6.51
CA LYS A 85 -9.75 -13.92 -5.15
C LYS A 85 -8.35 -13.35 -4.96
N ILE A 86 -8.24 -12.24 -4.24
CA ILE A 86 -6.98 -11.66 -3.78
C ILE A 86 -7.15 -11.10 -2.37
N THR A 87 -6.10 -11.17 -1.56
CA THR A 87 -6.07 -10.56 -0.23
C THR A 87 -5.07 -9.41 -0.21
N ILE A 88 -5.54 -8.25 0.23
CA ILE A 88 -4.70 -7.11 0.59
C ILE A 88 -4.46 -7.23 2.08
N GLU A 89 -3.22 -7.55 2.44
CA GLU A 89 -2.83 -7.64 3.83
C GLU A 89 -2.73 -6.25 4.44
N ASP A 90 -3.11 -6.15 5.71
CA ASP A 90 -2.82 -4.96 6.50
C ASP A 90 -1.30 -5.00 6.79
N ASN A 91 -0.53 -4.27 6.03
CA ASN A 91 0.85 -4.00 6.37
C ASN A 91 0.82 -3.02 7.55
N GLU A 92 0.60 -3.52 8.76
CA GLU A 92 0.78 -2.70 9.95
C GLU A 92 2.13 -1.99 9.86
N SER A 93 2.05 -0.67 9.80
CA SER A 93 3.26 0.14 9.79
C SER A 93 4.00 -0.08 11.11
N THR A 94 5.19 -0.65 11.05
CA THR A 94 6.03 -0.91 12.22
C THR A 94 7.21 0.04 12.27
N VAL A 95 7.60 0.40 13.49
CA VAL A 95 8.84 1.13 13.75
C VAL A 95 9.58 0.40 14.84
N ASN A 96 10.81 0.01 14.54
CA ASN A 96 11.75 -0.56 15.49
C ASN A 96 12.86 0.45 15.78
N LEU A 97 13.31 0.48 17.02
CA LEU A 97 14.41 1.31 17.48
C LEU A 97 15.39 0.46 18.28
N TYR A 98 16.63 0.44 17.84
CA TYR A 98 17.69 -0.36 18.50
C TYR A 98 19.08 0.26 18.29
N PRO A 99 20.04 -0.03 19.25
CA PRO A 99 19.80 -0.67 20.51
C PRO A 99 18.95 0.20 21.46
N ASN A 100 18.32 -0.42 22.43
CA ASN A 100 17.63 0.27 23.53
C ASN A 100 17.82 -0.57 24.82
N PRO A 101 18.60 -0.11 25.80
CA PRO A 101 19.28 1.19 25.92
C PRO A 101 20.39 1.43 24.88
N ALA A 102 20.70 2.70 24.63
CA ALA A 102 21.66 3.17 23.64
C ALA A 102 22.68 4.17 24.22
N SER A 103 23.93 4.11 23.75
CA SER A 103 25.00 5.05 24.18
C SER A 103 25.30 6.11 23.12
N GLU A 104 25.73 5.71 21.93
CA GLU A 104 26.26 6.62 20.92
C GLU A 104 25.28 6.89 19.79
N PHE A 105 24.50 5.89 19.40
CA PHE A 105 23.55 5.98 18.31
C PHE A 105 22.33 5.08 18.53
N ILE A 106 21.28 5.36 17.81
CA ILE A 106 20.11 4.48 17.60
C ILE A 106 19.92 4.26 16.12
N THR A 107 19.51 3.05 15.76
CA THR A 107 18.99 2.74 14.44
C THR A 107 17.47 2.76 14.50
N ILE A 108 16.86 3.50 13.61
CA ILE A 108 15.41 3.49 13.40
C ILE A 108 15.13 2.70 12.13
N GLU A 109 14.29 1.69 12.26
CA GLU A 109 13.76 0.93 11.13
C GLU A 109 12.28 1.23 11.00
N ILE A 110 11.87 1.72 9.85
CA ILE A 110 10.50 2.10 9.52
C ILE A 110 10.03 1.19 8.39
N ASN A 111 9.03 0.37 8.67
CA ASN A 111 8.35 -0.45 7.66
C ASN A 111 6.93 0.11 7.49
N THR A 112 6.69 0.82 6.40
CA THR A 112 5.40 1.41 6.04
C THR A 112 5.35 1.68 4.54
N PRO A 113 4.20 1.50 3.88
CA PRO A 113 4.04 1.88 2.47
C PRO A 113 4.07 3.41 2.25
N ALA A 114 3.91 4.22 3.30
CA ALA A 114 4.02 5.67 3.19
C ALA A 114 5.42 6.07 2.72
N THR A 115 5.51 6.90 1.69
CA THR A 115 6.74 7.43 1.11
C THR A 115 6.77 8.95 1.16
N GLY A 116 7.92 9.55 0.85
CA GLY A 116 8.11 10.99 0.84
C GLY A 116 8.90 11.50 2.04
N ASN A 117 8.67 12.75 2.42
CA ASN A 117 9.40 13.38 3.52
C ASN A 117 8.94 12.87 4.88
N PHE A 118 9.90 12.41 5.68
CA PHE A 118 9.72 12.00 7.06
C PHE A 118 10.57 12.91 7.96
N ILE A 119 10.03 13.18 9.14
CA ILE A 119 10.70 13.94 10.19
C ILE A 119 10.80 13.05 11.43
N VAL A 120 12.00 12.93 11.97
CA VAL A 120 12.27 12.31 13.26
C VAL A 120 12.59 13.43 14.24
N THR A 121 11.82 13.51 15.31
CA THR A 121 12.04 14.46 16.40
C THR A 121 12.30 13.71 17.69
N ILE A 122 13.37 14.05 18.39
CA ILE A 122 13.69 13.48 19.69
C ILE A 122 13.34 14.50 20.78
N PHE A 123 12.55 14.03 21.72
CA PHE A 123 12.12 14.78 22.89
C PHE A 123 12.74 14.18 24.15
N GLN A 124 13.19 15.03 25.06
CA GLN A 124 13.53 14.64 26.41
C GLN A 124 12.27 14.33 27.23
N ASN A 125 12.43 13.72 28.39
CA ASN A 125 11.32 13.32 29.27
C ASN A 125 10.41 14.50 29.71
N ASP A 126 10.96 15.72 29.76
CA ASP A 126 10.22 16.94 30.05
C ASP A 126 9.42 17.50 28.84
N GLY A 127 9.45 16.83 27.70
CA GLY A 127 8.79 17.22 26.46
C GLY A 127 9.58 18.21 25.60
N ARG A 128 10.78 18.61 26.02
CA ARG A 128 11.64 19.52 25.26
C ARG A 128 12.23 18.80 24.04
N GLN A 129 12.10 19.40 22.87
CA GLN A 129 12.75 18.94 21.66
C GLN A 129 14.27 19.14 21.77
N VAL A 130 15.03 18.06 21.56
CA VAL A 130 16.50 18.08 21.64
C VAL A 130 17.17 17.82 20.31
N LYS A 131 16.48 17.17 19.36
CA LYS A 131 17.00 16.92 18.01
C LYS A 131 15.87 16.77 17.00
N GLN A 132 16.12 17.21 15.76
CA GLN A 132 15.22 16.95 14.64
C GLN A 132 16.03 16.64 13.40
N ILE A 133 15.58 15.65 12.63
CA ILE A 133 16.20 15.16 11.39
C ILE A 133 15.09 14.95 10.37
N GLN A 134 15.37 15.31 9.13
CA GLN A 134 14.47 15.07 8.01
C GLN A 134 15.16 14.18 6.97
N PHE A 135 14.41 13.28 6.36
CA PHE A 135 14.87 12.44 5.26
C PHE A 135 13.73 12.13 4.30
N ASN A 136 14.09 11.71 3.09
CA ASN A 136 13.13 11.22 2.11
C ASN A 136 13.14 9.68 2.12
N LYS A 137 11.97 9.07 2.32
CA LYS A 137 11.77 7.63 2.30
C LYS A 137 11.11 7.24 0.97
N SER A 138 11.76 6.38 0.21
CA SER A 138 11.32 5.95 -1.13
C SER A 138 10.94 4.46 -1.24
N THR A 139 11.20 3.67 -0.18
CA THR A 139 10.96 2.22 -0.14
C THR A 139 10.12 1.86 1.09
N ASP A 140 9.37 0.76 1.07
CA ASP A 140 8.53 0.33 2.20
C ASP A 140 9.36 0.13 3.47
N LEU A 141 10.50 -0.54 3.36
CA LEU A 141 11.46 -0.69 4.46
C LEU A 141 12.56 0.37 4.34
N PHE A 142 12.72 1.19 5.38
CA PHE A 142 13.75 2.21 5.47
C PHE A 142 14.49 2.10 6.80
N ARG A 143 15.82 2.25 6.78
CA ARG A 143 16.68 2.25 7.97
C ARG A 143 17.56 3.48 7.98
N THR A 144 17.68 4.10 9.14
CA THR A 144 18.59 5.22 9.36
C THR A 144 19.20 5.16 10.76
N GLN A 145 20.46 5.57 10.86
CA GLN A 145 21.16 5.68 12.12
C GLN A 145 21.23 7.14 12.57
N ILE A 146 20.95 7.37 13.84
CA ILE A 146 20.94 8.69 14.44
C ILE A 146 21.94 8.72 15.59
N THR A 147 22.92 9.62 15.51
CA THR A 147 23.84 9.86 16.62
C THR A 147 23.12 10.55 17.78
N LEU A 148 23.42 10.08 18.98
CA LEU A 148 22.91 10.59 20.25
C LEU A 148 23.81 11.66 20.90
N ALA A 149 24.84 12.12 20.19
CA ALA A 149 25.67 13.21 20.65
C ALA A 149 24.83 14.45 20.96
N GLY A 150 25.01 15.01 22.15
CA GLY A 150 24.26 16.19 22.63
C GLY A 150 22.85 15.87 23.16
N ILE A 151 22.42 14.62 23.15
CA ILE A 151 21.15 14.20 23.76
C ILE A 151 21.42 13.84 25.24
N PRO A 152 20.64 14.36 26.18
CA PRO A 152 20.80 14.04 27.60
C PRO A 152 20.55 12.56 27.90
N SER A 153 21.28 12.01 28.88
CA SER A 153 21.05 10.67 29.39
C SER A 153 19.68 10.54 30.05
N GLY A 154 19.16 9.31 30.07
CA GLY A 154 17.86 8.98 30.64
C GLY A 154 16.78 8.70 29.59
N TYR A 155 15.51 8.83 29.98
CA TYR A 155 14.36 8.56 29.11
C TYR A 155 14.18 9.65 28.07
N ASN A 156 14.10 9.24 26.83
CA ASN A 156 13.84 10.10 25.69
C ASN A 156 12.74 9.44 24.82
N THR A 157 12.08 10.25 23.99
CA THR A 157 11.05 9.78 23.06
C THR A 157 11.41 10.21 21.64
N VAL A 158 11.36 9.28 20.71
CA VAL A 158 11.42 9.52 19.26
C VAL A 158 10.00 9.63 18.73
N GLU A 159 9.66 10.74 18.10
CA GLU A 159 8.46 10.90 17.29
C GLU A 159 8.86 10.88 15.81
N ILE A 160 8.19 10.06 15.02
CA ILE A 160 8.39 9.96 13.58
C ILE A 160 7.10 10.37 12.91
N THR A 161 7.17 11.36 12.03
CA THR A 161 6.03 11.87 11.27
C THR A 161 6.32 11.85 9.78
N GLY A 162 5.34 11.47 8.99
CA GLY A 162 5.31 11.52 7.53
C GLY A 162 3.89 11.82 7.05
N LYS A 163 3.67 11.83 5.74
CA LYS A 163 2.31 11.93 5.20
C LYS A 163 1.50 10.72 5.69
N ASP A 164 0.41 10.98 6.40
CA ASP A 164 -0.51 9.96 6.95
C ASP A 164 0.17 8.92 7.86
N PHE A 165 1.34 9.27 8.42
CA PHE A 165 2.13 8.42 9.31
C PHE A 165 2.59 9.18 10.54
N LYS A 166 2.34 8.60 11.73
CA LYS A 166 2.86 9.11 13.00
C LYS A 166 3.04 7.98 14.00
N LYS A 167 4.26 7.86 14.54
CA LYS A 167 4.60 6.89 15.61
C LYS A 167 5.48 7.55 16.66
N LYS A 168 5.35 7.09 17.91
CA LYS A 168 6.21 7.47 19.03
C LYS A 168 6.81 6.24 19.68
N ILE A 169 8.10 6.27 19.99
CA ILE A 169 8.82 5.20 20.65
C ILE A 169 9.74 5.79 21.72
N ALA A 170 9.69 5.24 22.91
CA ALA A 170 10.61 5.60 23.99
C ALA A 170 11.93 4.83 23.91
N PHE A 171 13.02 5.47 24.30
CA PHE A 171 14.31 4.82 24.47
C PHE A 171 15.09 5.39 25.66
N ILE A 172 16.06 4.65 26.13
CA ILE A 172 16.96 5.06 27.21
C ILE A 172 18.33 5.38 26.62
N LYS A 173 18.79 6.62 26.83
CA LYS A 173 20.17 7.05 26.55
C LYS A 173 21.01 6.80 27.80
N LEU A 174 22.07 5.99 27.65
CA LEU A 174 23.08 5.75 28.71
C LEU A 174 24.03 6.95 28.90
#